data_219442616fa932a1e6bb29891fc54501
#
_entry.id   219442616fa932a1e6bb29891fc54501
#
_cell.length_a   1.000
_cell.length_b   1.000
_cell.length_c   1.000
_cell.angle_alpha   90.00
_cell.angle_beta   90.00
_cell.angle_gamma   90.00
#
_symmetry.space_group_name_H-M   'P 1'
#
loop_
_entity.id
_entity.type
_entity.pdbx_description
1 polymer ?
#
loop_
_entity_poly.entity_id
_entity_poly.type
_entity_poly.pdbx_seq_one_letter_code
_entity_poly.pdbx_strand_id
1 'polypeptide(L)'
;MKKFLLWVLSMAAAMSLLTLATSASAQLGNLSEDLVFTPITPCRIIDTREPGGNTGKLVAGATRSYLAYAASSFAVQGGSATNCNIASAAGITAAVVVNFTVADPSTAGYITVFPTGTVAPLAATLNFNAGDVVGNNATLKLNQATVGYHFNVYSTSQTHLVADVVGYYAIPTTTTLNCYTTNQTFGPIDIFNAAGNRYVGFAIAPACATGYSPTGTSCDSTSALSLLSSVVNGVCYASNFQTNTAFIAARQQCCRTPGR
;
A
#
# COMPACT_ATOMS: atom_id res chain seq x y z
N MET A 1 -10.89 39.63 46.30
CA MET A 1 -10.62 39.85 44.87
C MET A 1 -9.41 39.02 44.36
N LYS A 2 -8.24 38.99 45.00
CA LYS A 2 -7.07 38.21 44.52
C LYS A 2 -7.26 36.69 44.41
N LYS A 3 -8.01 36.06 45.31
CA LYS A 3 -8.27 34.60 45.28
C LYS A 3 -9.24 34.19 44.18
N PHE A 4 -10.16 35.05 43.78
CA PHE A 4 -11.11 34.79 42.69
C PHE A 4 -10.41 34.89 41.31
N LEU A 5 -9.47 35.81 41.18
CA LEU A 5 -8.70 35.97 39.92
C LEU A 5 -7.75 34.80 39.66
N LEU A 6 -7.15 34.18 40.69
CA LEU A 6 -6.32 32.98 40.55
C LEU A 6 -7.14 31.75 40.13
N TRP A 7 -8.39 31.66 40.57
CA TRP A 7 -9.27 30.52 40.20
C TRP A 7 -9.71 30.58 38.74
N VAL A 8 -10.03 31.78 38.26
CA VAL A 8 -10.40 32.02 36.85
C VAL A 8 -9.22 31.80 35.90
N LEU A 9 -8.00 32.19 36.30
CA LEU A 9 -6.79 31.93 35.53
C LEU A 9 -6.40 30.44 35.47
N SER A 10 -6.66 29.69 36.56
CA SER A 10 -6.40 28.23 36.55
C SER A 10 -7.40 27.45 35.71
N MET A 11 -8.67 27.86 35.64
CA MET A 11 -9.67 27.25 34.77
C MET A 11 -9.42 27.60 33.30
N ALA A 12 -8.96 28.80 32.96
CA ALA A 12 -8.61 29.20 31.60
C ALA A 12 -7.38 28.42 31.09
N ALA A 13 -6.38 28.15 31.95
CA ALA A 13 -5.22 27.34 31.61
C ALA A 13 -5.57 25.86 31.42
N ALA A 14 -6.52 25.31 32.19
CA ALA A 14 -6.99 23.92 32.01
C ALA A 14 -7.83 23.75 30.73
N MET A 15 -8.56 24.78 30.33
CA MET A 15 -9.38 24.75 29.10
C MET A 15 -8.53 24.88 27.84
N SER A 16 -7.37 25.57 27.88
CA SER A 16 -6.48 25.70 26.74
C SER A 16 -5.60 24.46 26.50
N LEU A 17 -5.44 23.55 27.47
CA LEU A 17 -4.76 22.27 27.26
C LEU A 17 -5.65 21.18 26.64
N LEU A 18 -6.99 21.36 26.62
CA LEU A 18 -7.90 20.38 26.03
C LEU A 18 -8.06 20.52 24.49
N THR A 19 -7.55 21.58 23.89
CA THR A 19 -7.70 21.83 22.45
C THR A 19 -6.52 21.36 21.60
N LEU A 20 -5.51 20.71 22.18
CA LEU A 20 -4.37 20.15 21.46
C LEU A 20 -4.41 18.62 21.33
N ALA A 21 -5.56 17.99 21.57
CA ALA A 21 -5.83 16.68 21.03
C ALA A 21 -6.08 16.86 19.51
N THR A 22 -5.03 17.14 18.76
CA THR A 22 -5.05 16.86 17.32
C THR A 22 -5.35 15.40 17.20
N SER A 23 -6.53 15.09 16.67
CA SER A 23 -6.87 13.75 16.21
C SER A 23 -5.72 13.33 15.29
N ALA A 24 -4.83 12.48 15.78
CA ALA A 24 -3.96 11.71 14.92
C ALA A 24 -4.91 10.83 14.11
N SER A 25 -5.43 11.36 13.00
CA SER A 25 -6.01 10.56 11.96
C SER A 25 -4.85 9.65 11.54
N ALA A 26 -4.89 8.39 11.93
CA ALA A 26 -4.13 7.37 11.25
C ALA A 26 -4.65 7.41 9.81
N GLN A 27 -3.99 8.17 8.96
CA GLN A 27 -4.27 8.23 7.55
C GLN A 27 -3.79 6.89 6.99
N LEU A 28 -4.68 5.90 7.07
CA LEU A 28 -4.53 4.64 6.34
C LEU A 28 -4.44 5.01 4.85
N GLY A 29 -3.22 4.86 4.30
CA GLY A 29 -2.95 5.08 2.88
C GLY A 29 -2.44 6.47 2.53
N ASN A 30 -1.29 6.86 3.05
CA ASN A 30 -0.45 7.82 2.36
C ASN A 30 0.08 7.10 1.10
N LEU A 31 -0.59 7.30 -0.04
CA LEU A 31 -0.27 6.68 -1.32
C LEU A 31 1.17 6.96 -1.81
N SER A 32 1.87 7.90 -1.18
CA SER A 32 3.27 8.22 -1.48
C SER A 32 4.28 7.45 -0.62
N GLU A 33 3.84 6.79 0.47
CA GLU A 33 4.71 6.10 1.43
C GLU A 33 4.37 4.61 1.58
N ASP A 34 3.11 4.21 1.39
CA ASP A 34 2.67 2.82 1.47
C ASP A 34 2.85 2.11 0.12
N LEU A 35 4.04 1.59 -0.13
CA LEU A 35 4.35 0.87 -1.36
C LEU A 35 4.02 -0.62 -1.22
N VAL A 36 3.43 -1.20 -2.27
CA VAL A 36 3.13 -2.63 -2.37
C VAL A 36 4.26 -3.35 -3.08
N PHE A 37 4.85 -4.37 -2.43
CA PHE A 37 5.84 -5.24 -3.05
C PHE A 37 5.19 -6.23 -4.00
N THR A 38 5.73 -6.33 -5.22
CA THR A 38 5.37 -7.33 -6.22
C THR A 38 6.60 -8.16 -6.56
N PRO A 39 6.65 -9.45 -6.14
CA PRO A 39 7.73 -10.35 -6.54
C PRO A 39 7.60 -10.70 -8.02
N ILE A 40 8.74 -10.84 -8.70
CA ILE A 40 8.80 -11.34 -10.08
C ILE A 40 9.79 -12.50 -10.19
N THR A 41 9.68 -13.29 -11.24
CA THR A 41 10.76 -14.23 -11.60
C THR A 41 12.04 -13.44 -11.81
N PRO A 42 13.18 -13.83 -11.20
CA PRO A 42 14.44 -13.10 -11.36
C PRO A 42 14.74 -12.84 -12.83
N CYS A 43 15.00 -11.57 -13.15
CA CYS A 43 15.16 -11.13 -14.52
C CYS A 43 16.33 -10.14 -14.63
N ARG A 44 17.22 -10.38 -15.58
CA ARG A 44 18.41 -9.55 -15.81
C ARG A 44 18.04 -8.21 -16.44
N ILE A 45 18.34 -7.14 -15.74
CA ILE A 45 18.16 -5.77 -16.26
C ILE A 45 19.46 -5.15 -16.76
N ILE A 46 20.62 -5.57 -16.25
CA ILE A 46 21.95 -5.12 -16.68
C ILE A 46 22.88 -6.32 -16.83
N ASP A 47 23.63 -6.37 -17.93
CA ASP A 47 24.82 -7.16 -18.08
C ASP A 47 25.84 -6.42 -18.95
N THR A 48 26.79 -5.78 -18.32
CA THR A 48 27.78 -4.97 -19.05
C THR A 48 28.81 -5.80 -19.84
N ARG A 49 28.78 -7.13 -19.76
CA ARG A 49 29.60 -8.04 -20.55
C ARG A 49 28.99 -8.31 -21.91
N GLU A 50 27.67 -8.18 -22.03
CA GLU A 50 26.91 -8.43 -23.24
C GLU A 50 26.99 -7.20 -24.19
N PRO A 51 26.76 -7.39 -25.51
CA PRO A 51 26.70 -6.28 -26.45
C PRO A 51 25.48 -5.40 -26.16
N GLY A 52 25.65 -4.06 -26.31
CA GLY A 52 24.58 -3.08 -26.13
C GLY A 52 25.12 -1.65 -26.18
N GLY A 53 24.21 -0.69 -26.26
CA GLY A 53 24.57 0.74 -26.32
C GLY A 53 25.05 1.33 -25.00
N ASN A 54 24.74 0.66 -23.86
CA ASN A 54 25.10 1.10 -22.51
C ASN A 54 25.77 -0.04 -21.72
N THR A 55 26.77 -0.68 -22.33
CA THR A 55 27.50 -1.85 -21.81
C THR A 55 28.99 -1.57 -21.71
N GLY A 56 29.83 -2.61 -21.56
CA GLY A 56 31.25 -2.49 -21.29
C GLY A 56 31.53 -2.20 -19.80
N LYS A 57 32.77 -2.39 -19.37
CA LYS A 57 33.17 -2.16 -17.96
C LYS A 57 32.79 -0.74 -17.51
N LEU A 58 32.36 -0.60 -16.24
CA LEU A 58 32.28 0.67 -15.57
C LEU A 58 33.65 1.32 -15.51
N VAL A 59 33.71 2.64 -15.63
CA VAL A 59 34.96 3.40 -15.56
C VAL A 59 35.23 3.76 -14.11
N ALA A 60 36.47 3.59 -13.67
CA ALA A 60 36.90 3.96 -12.32
C ALA A 60 36.68 5.46 -12.04
N GLY A 61 36.10 5.78 -10.91
CA GLY A 61 35.79 7.15 -10.49
C GLY A 61 34.61 7.79 -11.25
N ALA A 62 33.88 7.04 -12.08
CA ALA A 62 32.80 7.57 -12.89
C ALA A 62 31.43 6.98 -12.50
N THR A 63 30.38 7.69 -12.91
CA THR A 63 28.99 7.28 -12.74
C THR A 63 28.39 6.92 -14.09
N ARG A 64 27.62 5.81 -14.12
CA ARG A 64 26.81 5.43 -15.28
C ARG A 64 25.37 5.26 -14.86
N SER A 65 24.45 5.73 -15.71
CA SER A 65 23.01 5.70 -15.45
C SER A 65 22.32 4.54 -16.14
N TYR A 66 21.27 3.98 -15.51
CA TYR A 66 20.56 2.80 -15.99
C TYR A 66 19.05 2.92 -15.86
N LEU A 67 18.34 2.12 -16.67
CA LEU A 67 16.91 1.88 -16.56
C LEU A 67 16.64 0.81 -15.50
N ALA A 68 15.67 1.02 -14.64
CA ALA A 68 15.14 0.01 -13.71
C ALA A 68 13.83 -0.60 -14.20
N TYR A 69 13.10 0.10 -15.08
CA TYR A 69 11.95 -0.41 -15.82
C TYR A 69 12.04 0.10 -17.27
N ALA A 70 11.41 -0.61 -18.18
CA ALA A 70 11.44 -0.29 -19.62
C ALA A 70 10.09 -0.64 -20.26
N ALA A 71 9.74 0.07 -21.33
CA ALA A 71 8.50 -0.21 -22.06
C ALA A 71 8.53 -1.57 -22.77
N SER A 72 9.70 -2.00 -23.25
CA SER A 72 9.83 -3.24 -24.05
C SER A 72 10.96 -4.15 -23.60
N SER A 73 12.19 -3.65 -23.42
CA SER A 73 13.34 -4.50 -23.12
C SER A 73 14.48 -3.75 -22.43
N PHE A 74 15.43 -4.50 -21.87
CA PHE A 74 16.68 -4.03 -21.29
C PHE A 74 17.90 -4.30 -22.17
N ALA A 75 17.68 -4.71 -23.43
CA ALA A 75 18.78 -5.09 -24.35
C ALA A 75 19.81 -3.97 -24.56
N VAL A 76 19.41 -2.68 -24.49
CA VAL A 76 20.35 -1.55 -24.61
C VAL A 76 21.43 -1.56 -23.53
N GLN A 77 21.16 -2.14 -22.37
CA GLN A 77 22.09 -2.27 -21.24
C GLN A 77 22.54 -3.74 -20.99
N GLY A 78 22.42 -4.58 -22.03
CA GLY A 78 22.83 -5.98 -22.04
C GLY A 78 21.92 -6.91 -21.24
N GLY A 79 20.77 -6.44 -20.80
CA GLY A 79 19.78 -7.21 -20.06
C GLY A 79 18.79 -7.93 -20.97
N SER A 80 17.68 -8.36 -20.36
CA SER A 80 16.60 -9.14 -21.00
C SER A 80 16.04 -8.45 -22.26
N ALA A 81 15.68 -9.27 -23.24
CA ALA A 81 14.93 -8.85 -24.41
C ALA A 81 13.46 -8.48 -24.11
N THR A 82 13.04 -8.61 -22.85
CA THR A 82 11.69 -8.23 -22.36
C THR A 82 11.79 -7.15 -21.30
N ASN A 83 10.65 -6.58 -20.90
CA ASN A 83 10.54 -5.60 -19.82
C ASN A 83 10.55 -6.22 -18.41
N CYS A 84 10.84 -7.50 -18.27
CA CYS A 84 10.86 -8.24 -16.99
C CYS A 84 9.52 -8.21 -16.21
N ASN A 85 8.42 -7.87 -16.84
CA ASN A 85 7.11 -7.66 -16.21
C ASN A 85 7.13 -6.61 -15.06
N ILE A 86 8.09 -5.69 -15.11
CA ILE A 86 8.11 -4.54 -14.20
C ILE A 86 7.14 -3.48 -14.74
N ALA A 87 6.26 -2.98 -13.88
CA ALA A 87 5.33 -1.93 -14.26
C ALA A 87 6.09 -0.69 -14.77
N SER A 88 5.92 -0.34 -16.05
CA SER A 88 6.73 0.65 -16.77
C SER A 88 6.11 2.04 -16.85
N ALA A 89 4.93 2.26 -16.25
CA ALA A 89 4.33 3.58 -16.24
C ALA A 89 5.05 4.48 -15.23
N ALA A 90 5.35 5.70 -15.65
CA ALA A 90 5.92 6.73 -14.78
C ALA A 90 5.05 6.95 -13.53
N GLY A 91 5.68 7.05 -12.36
CA GLY A 91 4.98 7.23 -11.09
C GLY A 91 4.39 5.94 -10.48
N ILE A 92 4.52 4.78 -11.11
CA ILE A 92 4.03 3.51 -10.57
C ILE A 92 5.12 2.78 -9.80
N THR A 93 6.24 2.43 -10.44
CA THR A 93 7.34 1.71 -9.78
C THR A 93 8.24 2.70 -9.04
N ALA A 94 8.14 2.69 -7.71
CA ALA A 94 8.85 3.63 -6.84
C ALA A 94 10.24 3.11 -6.42
N ALA A 95 10.40 1.79 -6.30
CA ALA A 95 11.65 1.15 -5.96
C ALA A 95 11.74 -0.26 -6.56
N VAL A 96 12.96 -0.76 -6.73
CA VAL A 96 13.24 -2.14 -7.18
C VAL A 96 14.11 -2.87 -6.16
N VAL A 97 13.91 -4.18 -6.07
CA VAL A 97 14.78 -5.08 -5.31
C VAL A 97 15.68 -5.79 -6.31
N VAL A 98 16.98 -5.55 -6.22
CA VAL A 98 17.95 -5.95 -7.23
C VAL A 98 19.15 -6.64 -6.57
N ASN A 99 19.56 -7.75 -7.14
CA ASN A 99 20.85 -8.35 -6.85
C ASN A 99 21.90 -7.75 -7.80
N PHE A 100 22.79 -6.91 -7.27
CA PHE A 100 23.93 -6.35 -8.01
C PHE A 100 25.14 -7.27 -7.87
N THR A 101 25.74 -7.64 -8.98
CA THR A 101 26.96 -8.45 -9.02
C THR A 101 28.05 -7.69 -9.76
N VAL A 102 29.19 -7.54 -9.11
CA VAL A 102 30.42 -7.05 -9.71
C VAL A 102 31.21 -8.25 -10.21
N ALA A 103 31.82 -8.13 -11.38
CA ALA A 103 32.65 -9.17 -11.96
C ALA A 103 33.93 -8.58 -12.60
N ASP A 104 35.04 -9.22 -12.37
CA ASP A 104 36.36 -8.87 -12.93
C ASP A 104 36.74 -7.40 -12.66
N PRO A 105 36.73 -6.92 -11.37
CA PRO A 105 37.22 -5.61 -11.02
C PRO A 105 38.76 -5.57 -11.12
N SER A 106 39.30 -4.45 -11.64
CA SER A 106 40.72 -4.28 -11.84
C SER A 106 41.51 -4.08 -10.55
N THR A 107 40.87 -3.50 -9.53
CA THR A 107 41.41 -3.24 -8.19
C THR A 107 40.33 -3.42 -7.13
N ALA A 108 40.72 -3.53 -5.87
CA ALA A 108 39.76 -3.43 -4.77
C ALA A 108 39.02 -2.08 -4.80
N GLY A 109 37.74 -2.11 -4.39
CA GLY A 109 36.91 -0.93 -4.40
C GLY A 109 35.47 -1.22 -4.01
N TYR A 110 34.57 -0.34 -4.44
CA TYR A 110 33.15 -0.48 -4.19
C TYR A 110 32.32 0.15 -5.32
N ILE A 111 31.05 -0.26 -5.39
CA ILE A 111 30.02 0.47 -6.11
C ILE A 111 29.04 1.11 -5.14
N THR A 112 28.49 2.26 -5.55
CA THR A 112 27.36 2.94 -4.89
C THR A 112 26.24 3.08 -5.89
N VAL A 113 25.03 2.63 -5.52
CA VAL A 113 23.83 2.72 -6.35
C VAL A 113 22.84 3.72 -5.72
N PHE A 114 22.34 4.66 -6.53
CA PHE A 114 21.49 5.75 -6.03
C PHE A 114 20.57 6.29 -7.13
N PRO A 115 19.43 6.94 -6.80
CA PRO A 115 18.53 7.51 -7.80
C PRO A 115 19.21 8.55 -8.69
N THR A 116 18.86 8.61 -9.98
CA THR A 116 19.31 9.72 -10.84
C THR A 116 18.76 11.05 -10.31
N GLY A 117 19.51 12.14 -10.56
CA GLY A 117 19.13 13.47 -10.08
C GLY A 117 19.42 13.72 -8.59
N THR A 118 20.04 12.77 -7.88
CA THR A 118 20.50 12.94 -6.49
C THR A 118 22.03 12.90 -6.41
N VAL A 119 22.57 13.39 -5.28
CA VAL A 119 23.99 13.28 -4.97
C VAL A 119 24.29 11.85 -4.54
N ALA A 120 25.46 11.32 -4.94
CA ALA A 120 25.90 9.99 -4.50
C ALA A 120 26.05 9.95 -2.97
N PRO A 121 25.41 8.97 -2.28
CA PRO A 121 25.58 8.83 -0.84
C PRO A 121 26.99 8.31 -0.51
N LEU A 122 27.45 8.51 0.73
CA LEU A 122 28.73 7.96 1.20
C LEU A 122 28.70 6.46 1.43
N ALA A 123 27.52 5.83 1.43
CA ALA A 123 27.35 4.39 1.66
C ALA A 123 27.68 3.58 0.42
N ALA A 124 28.55 2.57 0.56
CA ALA A 124 28.76 1.58 -0.48
C ALA A 124 27.57 0.60 -0.56
N THR A 125 27.16 0.25 -1.78
CA THR A 125 26.17 -0.82 -2.00
C THR A 125 26.85 -2.19 -2.00
N LEU A 126 28.09 -2.30 -2.53
CA LEU A 126 28.83 -3.55 -2.62
C LEU A 126 30.33 -3.24 -2.62
N ASN A 127 31.08 -3.88 -1.74
CA ASN A 127 32.55 -3.84 -1.72
C ASN A 127 33.13 -5.10 -2.37
N PHE A 128 34.31 -4.99 -2.98
CA PHE A 128 34.97 -6.07 -3.71
C PHE A 128 36.48 -5.92 -3.72
N ASN A 129 37.22 -7.04 -3.97
CA ASN A 129 38.64 -7.05 -4.27
C ASN A 129 38.88 -7.21 -5.76
N ALA A 130 40.14 -7.06 -6.20
CA ALA A 130 40.55 -7.30 -7.58
C ALA A 130 40.22 -8.73 -8.00
N GLY A 131 39.61 -8.90 -9.19
CA GLY A 131 39.23 -10.18 -9.76
C GLY A 131 38.03 -10.88 -9.14
N ASP A 132 37.36 -10.29 -8.14
CA ASP A 132 36.18 -10.89 -7.50
C ASP A 132 35.00 -11.05 -8.45
N VAL A 133 34.18 -12.06 -8.13
CA VAL A 133 32.78 -12.13 -8.58
C VAL A 133 31.92 -12.17 -7.33
N VAL A 134 31.33 -11.05 -6.96
CA VAL A 134 30.60 -10.89 -5.70
C VAL A 134 29.33 -10.09 -5.90
N GLY A 135 28.26 -10.48 -5.19
CA GLY A 135 26.94 -9.85 -5.29
C GLY A 135 26.39 -9.38 -3.94
N ASN A 136 25.51 -8.40 -4.01
CA ASN A 136 24.72 -7.94 -2.89
C ASN A 136 23.31 -7.59 -3.35
N ASN A 137 22.33 -7.91 -2.51
CA ASN A 137 20.94 -7.53 -2.75
C ASN A 137 20.64 -6.17 -2.11
N ALA A 138 19.99 -5.29 -2.85
CA ALA A 138 19.61 -3.97 -2.36
C ALA A 138 18.21 -3.57 -2.83
N THR A 139 17.47 -2.87 -1.97
CA THR A 139 16.27 -2.14 -2.36
C THR A 139 16.68 -0.73 -2.77
N LEU A 140 16.41 -0.38 -3.99
CA LEU A 140 16.80 0.88 -4.60
C LEU A 140 15.57 1.74 -4.91
N LYS A 141 15.49 2.91 -4.26
CA LYS A 141 14.53 3.96 -4.65
C LYS A 141 14.87 4.47 -6.05
N LEU A 142 13.86 4.71 -6.86
CA LEU A 142 14.03 5.19 -8.23
C LEU A 142 13.71 6.67 -8.37
N ASN A 143 14.34 7.33 -9.34
CA ASN A 143 13.87 8.62 -9.81
C ASN A 143 12.54 8.40 -10.54
N GLN A 144 11.51 9.16 -10.14
CA GLN A 144 10.16 9.10 -10.70
C GLN A 144 9.97 10.05 -11.90
N ALA A 145 11.03 10.68 -12.40
CA ALA A 145 10.95 11.52 -13.60
C ALA A 145 10.50 10.69 -14.80
N THR A 146 9.68 11.30 -15.64
CA THR A 146 9.00 10.63 -16.76
C THR A 146 9.90 10.29 -17.95
N VAL A 147 11.14 10.79 -17.99
CA VAL A 147 12.05 10.64 -19.13
C VAL A 147 13.47 10.37 -18.64
N GLY A 148 14.09 9.31 -19.17
CA GLY A 148 15.49 9.00 -18.96
C GLY A 148 15.75 7.82 -18.02
N TYR A 149 16.95 7.78 -17.50
CA TYR A 149 17.41 6.74 -16.58
C TYR A 149 16.88 6.93 -15.16
N HIS A 150 16.72 5.84 -14.42
CA HIS A 150 16.07 5.84 -13.12
C HIS A 150 17.06 5.81 -11.94
N PHE A 151 18.25 5.26 -12.17
CA PHE A 151 19.29 5.18 -11.15
C PHE A 151 20.70 5.26 -11.74
N ASN A 152 21.63 5.57 -10.87
CA ASN A 152 23.06 5.70 -11.12
C ASN A 152 23.84 4.60 -10.43
N VAL A 153 24.94 4.18 -11.04
CA VAL A 153 25.96 3.34 -10.43
C VAL A 153 27.30 4.05 -10.55
N TYR A 154 27.85 4.44 -9.40
CA TYR A 154 29.21 4.92 -9.26
C TYR A 154 30.12 3.76 -8.95
N SER A 155 31.31 3.70 -9.53
CA SER A 155 32.32 2.67 -9.24
C SER A 155 33.68 3.30 -8.99
N THR A 156 34.39 2.85 -7.96
CA THR A 156 35.76 3.28 -7.66
C THR A 156 36.81 2.54 -8.47
N SER A 157 36.45 1.41 -9.10
CA SER A 157 37.35 0.59 -9.92
C SER A 157 36.67 0.24 -11.25
N GLN A 158 37.49 -0.04 -12.25
CA GLN A 158 37.01 -0.57 -13.52
C GLN A 158 36.49 -2.00 -13.29
N THR A 159 35.20 -2.27 -13.60
CA THR A 159 34.57 -3.57 -13.36
C THR A 159 33.37 -3.79 -14.28
N HIS A 160 33.02 -5.05 -14.50
CA HIS A 160 31.70 -5.38 -15.05
C HIS A 160 30.63 -5.33 -13.97
N LEU A 161 29.40 -5.01 -14.38
CA LEU A 161 28.21 -4.99 -13.56
C LEU A 161 27.15 -5.90 -14.18
N VAL A 162 26.58 -6.75 -13.32
CA VAL A 162 25.38 -7.52 -13.62
C VAL A 162 24.31 -7.13 -12.60
N ALA A 163 23.06 -6.99 -13.03
CA ALA A 163 21.94 -6.68 -12.12
C ALA A 163 20.71 -7.50 -12.49
N ASP A 164 20.24 -8.27 -11.52
CA ASP A 164 19.07 -9.12 -11.63
C ASP A 164 17.98 -8.61 -10.68
N VAL A 165 16.85 -8.16 -11.22
CA VAL A 165 15.70 -7.71 -10.43
C VAL A 165 14.88 -8.93 -9.98
N VAL A 166 14.44 -8.91 -8.72
CA VAL A 166 13.65 -10.00 -8.10
C VAL A 166 12.26 -9.53 -7.66
N GLY A 167 12.00 -8.24 -7.71
CA GLY A 167 10.71 -7.62 -7.39
C GLY A 167 10.78 -6.10 -7.41
N TYR A 168 9.64 -5.49 -7.30
CA TYR A 168 9.54 -4.04 -7.27
C TYR A 168 8.49 -3.57 -6.26
N TYR A 169 8.63 -2.34 -5.82
CA TYR A 169 7.64 -1.63 -5.02
C TYR A 169 6.89 -0.65 -5.90
N ALA A 170 5.58 -0.76 -5.91
CA ALA A 170 4.71 0.13 -6.67
C ALA A 170 3.79 0.92 -5.73
N ILE A 171 3.45 2.13 -6.16
CA ILE A 171 2.38 2.90 -5.55
C ILE A 171 1.08 2.11 -5.76
N PRO A 172 0.31 1.81 -4.70
CA PRO A 172 -0.95 1.10 -4.87
C PRO A 172 -1.87 1.95 -5.73
N THR A 173 -2.29 1.41 -6.87
CA THR A 173 -3.40 2.00 -7.60
C THR A 173 -4.63 1.88 -6.72
N THR A 174 -5.36 2.98 -6.50
CA THR A 174 -6.64 2.96 -5.78
C THR A 174 -7.60 2.05 -6.55
N THR A 175 -7.62 0.79 -6.18
CA THR A 175 -8.66 -0.11 -6.66
C THR A 175 -9.94 0.30 -5.94
N THR A 176 -10.95 0.74 -6.67
CA THR A 176 -12.29 0.94 -6.14
C THR A 176 -12.70 -0.31 -5.37
N LEU A 177 -13.15 -0.12 -4.13
CA LEU A 177 -13.69 -1.22 -3.34
C LEU A 177 -14.76 -1.94 -4.17
N ASN A 178 -14.60 -3.24 -4.34
CA ASN A 178 -15.64 -4.06 -4.96
C ASN A 178 -16.65 -4.41 -3.87
N CYS A 179 -17.82 -3.77 -3.93
CA CYS A 179 -18.86 -3.90 -2.92
C CYS A 179 -20.15 -4.46 -3.53
N TYR A 180 -20.85 -5.25 -2.75
CA TYR A 180 -22.22 -5.65 -3.03
C TYR A 180 -23.04 -5.63 -1.74
N THR A 181 -24.36 -5.56 -1.86
CA THR A 181 -25.28 -5.72 -0.73
C THR A 181 -25.88 -7.12 -0.80
N THR A 182 -25.90 -7.83 0.33
CA THR A 182 -26.52 -9.15 0.41
C THR A 182 -28.04 -9.07 0.17
N ASN A 183 -28.62 -10.21 -0.17
CA ASN A 183 -30.07 -10.33 -0.16
C ASN A 183 -30.62 -10.03 1.24
N GLN A 184 -31.85 -9.57 1.29
CA GLN A 184 -32.55 -9.23 2.50
C GLN A 184 -33.00 -10.49 3.23
N THR A 185 -32.78 -10.55 4.55
CA THR A 185 -33.40 -11.52 5.43
C THR A 185 -34.48 -10.84 6.26
N PHE A 186 -35.56 -11.57 6.52
CA PHE A 186 -36.68 -11.07 7.31
C PHE A 186 -36.77 -11.81 8.63
N GLY A 187 -36.98 -11.05 9.70
CA GLY A 187 -37.35 -11.59 11.02
C GLY A 187 -38.73 -11.05 11.43
N PRO A 188 -39.59 -11.88 12.04
CA PRO A 188 -40.87 -11.43 12.53
C PRO A 188 -40.68 -10.46 13.71
N ILE A 189 -41.54 -9.44 13.78
CA ILE A 189 -41.75 -8.62 14.98
C ILE A 189 -43.17 -8.92 15.43
N ASP A 190 -43.30 -9.66 16.52
CA ASP A 190 -44.62 -10.05 17.02
C ASP A 190 -45.46 -8.85 17.47
N ILE A 191 -46.77 -9.07 17.50
CA ILE A 191 -47.77 -8.11 17.96
C ILE A 191 -47.70 -7.92 19.48
N PHE A 192 -48.15 -6.75 19.97
CA PHE A 192 -48.42 -6.57 21.40
C PHE A 192 -49.35 -7.65 21.91
N ASN A 193 -48.98 -8.32 23.02
CA ASN A 193 -49.95 -9.16 23.70
C ASN A 193 -50.98 -8.32 24.46
N ALA A 194 -52.08 -8.94 24.83
CA ALA A 194 -53.18 -8.28 25.56
C ALA A 194 -52.75 -7.71 26.96
N ALA A 195 -51.55 -8.05 27.43
CA ALA A 195 -50.95 -7.55 28.67
C ALA A 195 -50.06 -6.31 28.46
N GLY A 196 -49.95 -5.77 27.26
CA GLY A 196 -49.19 -4.57 26.95
C GLY A 196 -47.65 -4.78 26.89
N ASN A 197 -47.17 -6.03 26.84
CA ASN A 197 -45.76 -6.30 26.74
C ASN A 197 -45.25 -6.04 25.31
N ARG A 198 -44.15 -5.34 25.24
CA ARG A 198 -43.44 -5.09 23.99
C ARG A 198 -42.80 -6.38 23.44
N TYR A 199 -43.04 -6.66 22.19
CA TYR A 199 -42.25 -7.66 21.50
C TYR A 199 -41.14 -6.98 20.70
N VAL A 200 -39.92 -7.53 20.85
CA VAL A 200 -38.76 -7.14 20.08
C VAL A 200 -38.47 -8.24 19.06
N GLY A 201 -38.53 -7.89 17.81
CA GLY A 201 -38.08 -8.77 16.73
C GLY A 201 -36.66 -8.49 16.35
N PHE A 202 -36.02 -9.45 15.70
CA PHE A 202 -34.70 -9.27 15.13
C PHE A 202 -34.58 -9.96 13.77
N ALA A 203 -33.71 -9.43 12.92
CA ALA A 203 -33.27 -10.06 11.69
C ALA A 203 -31.74 -10.08 11.65
N ILE A 204 -31.18 -11.17 11.17
CA ILE A 204 -29.74 -11.33 11.05
C ILE A 204 -29.37 -11.09 9.57
N ALA A 205 -28.46 -10.14 9.31
CA ALA A 205 -27.97 -9.91 7.97
C ALA A 205 -27.16 -11.13 7.48
N PRO A 206 -27.31 -11.56 6.23
CA PRO A 206 -26.54 -12.67 5.69
C PRO A 206 -25.04 -12.37 5.75
N ALA A 207 -24.23 -13.40 5.97
CA ALA A 207 -22.78 -13.29 5.94
C ALA A 207 -22.28 -12.88 4.55
N CYS A 208 -21.18 -12.17 4.51
CA CYS A 208 -20.49 -11.86 3.26
C CYS A 208 -19.92 -13.12 2.62
N ALA A 209 -19.87 -13.15 1.29
CA ALA A 209 -19.19 -14.19 0.55
C ALA A 209 -17.70 -14.27 0.92
N THR A 210 -17.07 -15.42 0.74
CA THR A 210 -15.64 -15.63 0.99
C THR A 210 -14.81 -14.55 0.27
N GLY A 211 -13.87 -13.95 1.01
CA GLY A 211 -13.00 -12.87 0.51
C GLY A 211 -13.60 -11.47 0.57
N TYR A 212 -14.81 -11.30 1.11
CA TYR A 212 -15.43 -10.01 1.38
C TYR A 212 -15.56 -9.78 2.89
N SER A 213 -15.36 -8.56 3.32
CA SER A 213 -15.53 -8.13 4.72
C SER A 213 -16.80 -7.29 4.88
N PRO A 214 -17.52 -7.43 5.99
CA PRO A 214 -18.69 -6.60 6.28
C PRO A 214 -18.25 -5.15 6.55
N THR A 215 -18.86 -4.21 5.87
CA THR A 215 -18.58 -2.76 6.02
C THR A 215 -19.76 -1.97 6.57
N GLY A 216 -20.95 -2.56 6.58
CA GLY A 216 -22.14 -1.93 7.17
C GLY A 216 -23.33 -2.88 7.16
N THR A 217 -24.25 -2.66 8.09
CA THR A 217 -25.55 -3.36 8.16
C THR A 217 -26.65 -2.35 7.96
N SER A 218 -27.57 -2.63 7.06
CA SER A 218 -28.77 -1.84 6.80
C SER A 218 -30.01 -2.58 7.31
N CYS A 219 -30.85 -1.88 8.03
CA CYS A 219 -32.05 -2.41 8.63
C CYS A 219 -33.29 -1.65 8.10
N ASP A 220 -34.28 -2.41 7.67
CA ASP A 220 -35.54 -1.87 7.20
C ASP A 220 -36.71 -2.54 7.95
N SER A 221 -37.84 -1.88 8.03
CA SER A 221 -39.09 -2.44 8.57
C SER A 221 -40.21 -2.35 7.54
N THR A 222 -41.05 -3.37 7.50
CA THR A 222 -42.25 -3.37 6.63
C THR A 222 -43.34 -2.45 7.15
N SER A 223 -43.22 -1.89 8.36
CA SER A 223 -44.17 -0.98 8.95
C SER A 223 -43.52 0.34 9.34
N ALA A 224 -44.10 1.45 8.92
CA ALA A 224 -43.69 2.81 9.25
C ALA A 224 -43.74 3.14 10.76
N LEU A 225 -44.48 2.35 11.55
CA LEU A 225 -44.65 2.54 12.98
C LEU A 225 -43.82 1.56 13.82
N SER A 226 -42.96 0.72 13.20
CA SER A 226 -41.98 -0.06 13.90
C SER A 226 -40.71 0.77 14.09
N LEU A 227 -40.25 0.90 15.32
CA LEU A 227 -39.02 1.60 15.64
C LEU A 227 -37.83 0.64 15.58
N LEU A 228 -36.84 0.95 14.75
CA LEU A 228 -35.53 0.35 14.82
C LEU A 228 -34.88 0.72 16.15
N SER A 229 -34.52 -0.24 16.97
CA SER A 229 -33.97 0.02 18.29
C SER A 229 -32.44 0.01 18.30
N SER A 230 -31.82 -0.87 17.54
CA SER A 230 -30.35 -0.95 17.44
C SER A 230 -29.88 -1.85 16.30
N VAL A 231 -28.61 -1.68 15.93
CA VAL A 231 -27.86 -2.59 15.06
C VAL A 231 -26.63 -3.06 15.84
N VAL A 232 -26.53 -4.34 16.09
CA VAL A 232 -25.37 -4.91 16.82
C VAL A 232 -24.87 -6.14 16.07
N ASN A 233 -23.61 -6.12 15.68
CA ASN A 233 -22.92 -7.25 15.02
C ASN A 233 -23.70 -7.87 13.83
N GLY A 234 -24.26 -7.02 12.97
CA GLY A 234 -25.03 -7.50 11.81
C GLY A 234 -26.45 -7.93 12.13
N VAL A 235 -26.93 -7.72 13.35
CA VAL A 235 -28.29 -8.01 13.79
C VAL A 235 -29.09 -6.72 13.92
N CYS A 236 -30.21 -6.67 13.26
CA CYS A 236 -31.18 -5.57 13.33
C CYS A 236 -32.24 -5.90 14.39
N TYR A 237 -32.44 -5.03 15.35
CA TYR A 237 -33.48 -5.16 16.37
C TYR A 237 -34.57 -4.10 16.14
N ALA A 238 -35.81 -4.47 16.29
CA ALA A 238 -36.92 -3.55 16.21
C ALA A 238 -38.02 -3.86 17.20
N SER A 239 -38.77 -2.84 17.59
CA SER A 239 -39.98 -2.95 18.40
C SER A 239 -41.18 -2.56 17.57
N ASN A 240 -42.25 -3.35 17.63
CA ASN A 240 -43.52 -3.05 16.98
C ASN A 240 -44.52 -2.46 18.00
N PHE A 241 -45.14 -1.35 17.63
CA PHE A 241 -46.16 -0.63 18.42
C PHE A 241 -47.54 -0.76 17.83
N GLN A 242 -47.71 -1.65 16.84
CA GLN A 242 -48.99 -1.87 16.15
C GLN A 242 -49.67 -3.16 16.57
N THR A 243 -50.94 -3.26 16.24
CA THR A 243 -51.75 -4.48 16.41
C THR A 243 -51.53 -5.51 15.29
N ASN A 244 -50.78 -5.15 14.27
CA ASN A 244 -50.49 -6.01 13.12
C ASN A 244 -49.07 -6.56 13.18
N THR A 245 -48.87 -7.78 12.69
CA THR A 245 -47.54 -8.35 12.54
C THR A 245 -46.72 -7.53 11.55
N ALA A 246 -45.52 -7.13 11.94
CA ALA A 246 -44.52 -6.49 11.08
C ALA A 246 -43.30 -7.40 10.88
N PHE A 247 -42.50 -7.07 9.92
CA PHE A 247 -41.21 -7.73 9.69
C PHE A 247 -40.09 -6.73 9.73
N ILE A 248 -38.98 -7.11 10.35
CA ILE A 248 -37.72 -6.41 10.25
C ILE A 248 -36.89 -7.10 9.20
N ALA A 249 -36.18 -6.33 8.40
CA ALA A 249 -35.26 -6.84 7.40
C ALA A 249 -33.83 -6.40 7.70
N ALA A 250 -32.87 -7.26 7.43
CA ALA A 250 -31.46 -6.98 7.56
C ALA A 250 -30.71 -7.31 6.27
N ARG A 251 -29.79 -6.43 5.87
CA ARG A 251 -28.86 -6.59 4.76
C ARG A 251 -27.44 -6.27 5.23
N GLN A 252 -26.45 -6.90 4.62
CA GLN A 252 -25.05 -6.63 4.86
C GLN A 252 -24.42 -5.98 3.63
N GLN A 253 -23.74 -4.88 3.79
CA GLN A 253 -22.82 -4.37 2.78
C GLN A 253 -21.48 -5.08 2.93
N CYS A 254 -21.01 -5.69 1.88
CA CYS A 254 -19.82 -6.51 1.83
C CYS A 254 -18.84 -5.93 0.83
N CYS A 255 -17.61 -5.62 1.27
CA CYS A 255 -16.60 -5.03 0.40
C CYS A 255 -15.30 -5.81 0.47
N ARG A 256 -14.54 -5.79 -0.63
CA ARG A 256 -13.15 -6.27 -0.69
C ARG A 256 -12.29 -5.31 -1.48
N THR A 257 -11.00 -5.27 -1.14
CA THR A 257 -9.98 -4.65 -1.97
C THR A 257 -9.58 -5.66 -3.05
N PRO A 258 -9.77 -5.39 -4.35
CA PRO A 258 -9.31 -6.28 -5.40
C PRO A 258 -7.80 -6.51 -5.30
N GLY A 259 -7.37 -7.77 -5.43
CA GLY A 259 -5.95 -8.12 -5.41
C GLY A 259 -5.33 -8.37 -4.02
N ARG A 260 -6.14 -8.43 -2.98
CA ARG A 260 -5.72 -8.89 -1.64
C ARG A 260 -6.55 -10.08 -1.18
#